data_3c29fe1126dd46dd28998e8251f2e8f8
#
_entry.id   3c29fe1126dd46dd28998e8251f2e8f8
#
_cell.length_a   1.000
_cell.length_b   1.000
_cell.length_c   1.000
_cell.angle_alpha   90.00
_cell.angle_beta   90.00
_cell.angle_gamma   90.00
#
_symmetry.space_group_name_H-M   'P 1'
#
loop_
_entity.id
_entity.type
_entity.pdbx_description
1 polymer ?
#
loop_
_entity_poly.entity_id
_entity_poly.type
_entity_poly.pdbx_seq_one_letter_code
_entity_poly.pdbx_strand_id
1 'polypeptide(L)'
;MDAIRGFVYRTIYENTQRTYCVFVLKDYNEEYITCTGKFESPKEGEDIEVRGRYVEHEKYGRQFDATSVEKLKPDNMGAAKTYLLNLGIKGFGEKSVEKVLEYFGIRILEVLREERPEEIKDVPGLRKSVKDELFNTLLGEGILSDLNHFFESHHISSKWSRIVYTYYGVQSVAVIEDNPYTLLRVAPDMLFGTADTLAEHLGITGSDTRRLEAGLEWILRSLDNQGHTCLPVDQLIGRLDDLLQTDVDDIANFIESLLEQGALYSTYYEDILYIY
;
A
#
# COMPACT_ATOMS: atom_id res chain seq x y z
N MET A 1 20.53 -3.55 7.26
CA MET A 1 19.18 -4.09 7.26
C MET A 1 19.34 -5.56 6.92
N ASP A 2 18.84 -6.44 7.76
CA ASP A 2 19.02 -7.88 7.57
C ASP A 2 17.84 -8.43 6.76
N ALA A 3 18.05 -9.52 6.02
CA ALA A 3 17.01 -10.25 5.33
C ALA A 3 17.03 -11.72 5.79
N ILE A 4 15.86 -12.25 6.10
CA ILE A 4 15.65 -13.65 6.44
C ILE A 4 14.63 -14.26 5.49
N ARG A 5 14.80 -15.54 5.16
CA ARG A 5 13.93 -16.26 4.20
C ARG A 5 13.43 -17.55 4.81
N GLY A 6 12.23 -17.93 4.46
CA GLY A 6 11.62 -19.17 4.90
C GLY A 6 10.11 -19.18 4.73
N PHE A 7 9.49 -20.20 5.30
CA PHE A 7 8.05 -20.40 5.23
C PHE A 7 7.33 -19.82 6.45
N VAL A 8 6.20 -19.20 6.24
CA VAL A 8 5.31 -18.78 7.33
C VAL A 8 4.79 -20.03 8.03
N TYR A 9 5.24 -20.26 9.25
CA TYR A 9 4.84 -21.42 10.03
C TYR A 9 3.44 -21.25 10.63
N ARG A 10 3.19 -20.07 11.23
CA ARG A 10 1.87 -19.70 11.78
C ARG A 10 1.78 -18.21 12.07
N THR A 11 0.58 -17.67 12.00
CA THR A 11 0.26 -16.33 12.50
C THR A 11 -0.08 -16.40 13.98
N ILE A 12 0.57 -15.57 14.81
CA ILE A 12 0.30 -15.46 16.25
C ILE A 12 -0.77 -14.41 16.52
N TYR A 13 -0.66 -13.26 15.82
CA TYR A 13 -1.56 -12.12 16.01
C TYR A 13 -1.66 -11.29 14.73
N GLU A 14 -2.86 -10.82 14.47
CA GLU A 14 -3.13 -9.79 13.45
C GLU A 14 -4.16 -8.82 14.02
N ASN A 15 -3.94 -7.52 13.85
CA ASN A 15 -4.93 -6.55 14.30
C ASN A 15 -6.14 -6.50 13.35
N THR A 16 -7.27 -5.97 13.82
CA THR A 16 -8.55 -5.92 13.07
C THR A 16 -8.45 -5.16 11.75
N GLN A 17 -7.53 -4.21 11.67
CA GLN A 17 -7.28 -3.40 10.47
C GLN A 17 -6.26 -4.03 9.52
N ARG A 18 -5.67 -5.18 9.89
CA ARG A 18 -4.62 -5.88 9.15
C ARG A 18 -3.39 -5.02 8.82
N THR A 19 -3.08 -4.07 9.70
CA THR A 19 -1.94 -3.15 9.55
C THR A 19 -0.78 -3.48 10.49
N TYR A 20 -0.94 -4.48 11.37
CA TYR A 20 0.09 -4.98 12.25
C TYR A 20 -0.10 -6.47 12.50
N CYS A 21 0.98 -7.22 12.38
CA CYS A 21 0.97 -8.66 12.61
C CYS A 21 2.18 -9.16 13.41
N VAL A 22 2.00 -10.33 13.99
CA VAL A 22 3.05 -11.15 14.62
C VAL A 22 2.91 -12.56 14.08
N PHE A 23 3.95 -13.08 13.45
CA PHE A 23 3.97 -14.43 12.89
C PHE A 23 5.30 -15.14 13.17
N VAL A 24 5.32 -16.44 12.99
CA VAL A 24 6.53 -17.26 13.10
C VAL A 24 6.96 -17.66 11.69
N LEU A 25 8.18 -17.32 11.33
CA LEU A 25 8.88 -17.80 10.16
C LEU A 25 9.67 -19.04 10.54
N LYS A 26 9.59 -20.11 9.74
CA LYS A 26 10.51 -21.22 9.77
C LYS A 26 11.51 -21.05 8.64
N ASP A 27 12.76 -20.76 8.97
CA ASP A 27 13.80 -20.57 7.96
C ASP A 27 14.23 -21.90 7.29
N TYR A 28 15.07 -21.83 6.28
CA TYR A 28 15.54 -23.03 5.56
C TYR A 28 16.53 -23.89 6.39
N ASN A 29 17.01 -23.39 7.53
CA ASN A 29 17.78 -24.15 8.51
C ASN A 29 16.91 -24.78 9.60
N GLU A 30 15.56 -24.70 9.43
CA GLU A 30 14.56 -25.19 10.38
C GLU A 30 14.48 -24.40 11.70
N GLU A 31 15.07 -23.21 11.77
CA GLU A 31 14.94 -22.31 12.93
C GLU A 31 13.62 -21.54 12.88
N TYR A 32 13.01 -21.36 14.06
CA TYR A 32 11.77 -20.62 14.21
C TYR A 32 12.04 -19.20 14.70
N ILE A 33 11.70 -18.22 13.87
CA ILE A 33 11.94 -16.80 14.12
C ILE A 33 10.61 -16.10 14.29
N THR A 34 10.39 -15.44 15.43
CA THR A 34 9.21 -14.60 15.63
C THR A 34 9.41 -13.25 14.94
N CYS A 35 8.57 -12.94 13.98
CA CYS A 35 8.57 -11.71 13.21
C CYS A 35 7.40 -10.81 13.64
N THR A 36 7.66 -9.51 13.77
CA THR A 36 6.65 -8.49 14.04
C THR A 36 6.74 -7.41 12.98
N GLY A 37 5.61 -6.86 12.54
CA GLY A 37 5.68 -5.82 11.50
C GLY A 37 4.38 -5.06 11.29
N LYS A 38 4.50 -3.90 10.63
CA LYS A 38 3.37 -3.03 10.29
C LYS A 38 2.93 -3.22 8.83
N PHE A 39 2.43 -4.41 8.54
CA PHE A 39 1.89 -4.82 7.24
C PHE A 39 0.86 -5.92 7.46
N GLU A 40 0.14 -6.32 6.40
CA GLU A 40 -0.78 -7.45 6.45
C GLU A 40 -0.02 -8.76 6.72
N SER A 41 -0.58 -9.62 7.58
CA SER A 41 0.04 -10.90 7.90
C SER A 41 0.17 -11.78 6.64
N PRO A 42 1.37 -12.28 6.34
CA PRO A 42 1.53 -13.29 5.31
C PRO A 42 0.79 -14.57 5.71
N LYS A 43 0.32 -15.34 4.71
CA LYS A 43 -0.44 -16.57 4.96
C LYS A 43 0.48 -17.73 5.36
N GLU A 44 -0.04 -18.60 6.21
CA GLU A 44 0.66 -19.82 6.58
C GLU A 44 1.02 -20.67 5.36
N GLY A 45 2.25 -21.15 5.30
CA GLY A 45 2.81 -21.93 4.19
C GLY A 45 3.34 -21.09 3.02
N GLU A 46 3.23 -19.77 3.05
CA GLU A 46 3.88 -18.91 2.05
C GLU A 46 5.39 -18.89 2.25
N ASP A 47 6.13 -18.95 1.14
CA ASP A 47 7.56 -18.75 1.10
C ASP A 47 7.85 -17.26 0.92
N ILE A 48 8.57 -16.67 1.87
CA ILE A 48 8.74 -15.22 1.97
C ILE A 48 10.18 -14.81 2.28
N GLU A 49 10.55 -13.61 1.81
CA GLU A 49 11.69 -12.86 2.32
C GLU A 49 11.16 -11.77 3.26
N VAL A 50 11.73 -11.70 4.45
CA VAL A 50 11.41 -10.67 5.45
C VAL A 50 12.63 -9.79 5.65
N ARG A 51 12.49 -8.49 5.48
CA ARG A 51 13.56 -7.51 5.71
C ARG A 51 13.29 -6.74 6.99
N GLY A 52 14.34 -6.51 7.78
CA GLY A 52 14.21 -5.85 9.06
C GLY A 52 15.49 -5.89 9.88
N ARG A 53 15.33 -6.02 11.20
CA ARG A 53 16.44 -6.13 12.15
C ARG A 53 16.04 -6.97 13.35
N TYR A 54 16.99 -7.64 13.96
CA TYR A 54 16.77 -8.28 15.25
C TYR A 54 16.64 -7.24 16.36
N VAL A 55 15.66 -7.42 17.22
CA VAL A 55 15.41 -6.60 18.41
C VAL A 55 15.20 -7.51 19.62
N GLU A 56 15.58 -7.02 20.80
CA GLU A 56 15.31 -7.70 22.07
C GLU A 56 14.08 -7.06 22.70
N HIS A 57 13.00 -7.85 22.85
CA HIS A 57 11.79 -7.39 23.52
C HIS A 57 11.80 -7.86 24.97
N GLU A 58 11.62 -6.94 25.93
CA GLU A 58 11.72 -7.22 27.38
C GLU A 58 10.88 -8.43 27.84
N LYS A 59 9.71 -8.64 27.26
CA LYS A 59 8.79 -9.72 27.65
C LYS A 59 8.87 -10.96 26.77
N TYR A 60 9.20 -10.80 25.48
CA TYR A 60 9.09 -11.88 24.48
C TYR A 60 10.45 -12.32 23.92
N GLY A 61 11.55 -11.76 24.43
CA GLY A 61 12.91 -12.09 23.99
C GLY A 61 13.24 -11.61 22.58
N ARG A 62 14.14 -12.32 21.93
CA ARG A 62 14.62 -11.94 20.59
C ARG A 62 13.56 -12.11 19.54
N GLN A 63 13.27 -11.04 18.81
CA GLN A 63 12.31 -10.97 17.71
C GLN A 63 12.95 -10.31 16.48
N PHE A 64 12.36 -10.53 15.32
CA PHE A 64 12.71 -9.85 14.09
C PHE A 64 11.68 -8.75 13.82
N ASP A 65 12.08 -7.49 14.01
CA ASP A 65 11.28 -6.31 13.71
C ASP A 65 11.33 -6.06 12.20
N ALA A 66 10.29 -6.54 11.52
CA ALA A 66 10.18 -6.54 10.07
C ALA A 66 9.68 -5.20 9.56
N THR A 67 10.35 -4.66 8.58
CA THR A 67 9.95 -3.46 7.84
C THR A 67 9.16 -3.79 6.60
N SER A 68 9.47 -4.92 5.95
CA SER A 68 8.76 -5.41 4.76
C SER A 68 8.77 -6.93 4.68
N VAL A 69 7.78 -7.44 3.93
CA VAL A 69 7.65 -8.86 3.58
C VAL A 69 7.37 -8.97 2.09
N GLU A 70 8.15 -9.79 1.42
CA GLU A 70 7.99 -10.09 0.00
C GLU A 70 7.73 -11.59 -0.18
N LYS A 71 6.71 -11.95 -0.96
CA LYS A 71 6.47 -13.33 -1.35
C LYS A 71 7.51 -13.76 -2.38
N LEU A 72 8.18 -14.86 -2.10
CA LEU A 72 9.12 -15.42 -3.04
C LEU A 72 8.38 -16.12 -4.17
N LYS A 73 8.79 -15.84 -5.39
CA LYS A 73 8.29 -16.57 -6.56
C LYS A 73 8.93 -17.96 -6.60
N PRO A 74 8.18 -18.99 -6.98
CA PRO A 74 8.69 -20.36 -6.98
C PRO A 74 9.87 -20.52 -7.94
N ASP A 75 10.89 -21.26 -7.51
CA ASP A 75 12.11 -21.56 -8.24
C ASP A 75 12.17 -23.02 -8.77
N ASN A 76 11.23 -23.84 -8.31
CA ASN A 76 11.10 -25.24 -8.73
C ASN A 76 9.64 -25.68 -8.82
N MET A 77 9.40 -26.82 -9.44
CA MET A 77 8.03 -27.35 -9.68
C MET A 77 7.25 -27.67 -8.40
N GLY A 78 7.94 -28.11 -7.36
CA GLY A 78 7.33 -28.38 -6.06
C GLY A 78 6.85 -27.10 -5.40
N ALA A 79 7.69 -26.07 -5.39
CA ALA A 79 7.34 -24.74 -4.90
C ALA A 79 6.20 -24.14 -5.73
N ALA A 80 6.21 -24.28 -7.07
CA ALA A 80 5.14 -23.82 -7.93
C ALA A 80 3.79 -24.51 -7.61
N LYS A 81 3.81 -25.83 -7.35
CA LYS A 81 2.60 -26.56 -6.93
C LYS A 81 2.06 -26.01 -5.62
N THR A 82 2.90 -25.84 -4.63
CA THR A 82 2.53 -25.31 -3.31
C THR A 82 2.02 -23.86 -3.41
N TYR A 83 2.71 -23.02 -4.15
CA TYR A 83 2.31 -21.64 -4.40
C TYR A 83 0.89 -21.56 -5.00
N LEU A 84 0.64 -22.31 -6.08
CA LEU A 84 -0.67 -22.34 -6.76
C LEU A 84 -1.79 -22.87 -5.86
N LEU A 85 -1.52 -23.88 -5.03
CA LEU A 85 -2.50 -24.40 -4.07
C LEU A 85 -2.84 -23.39 -2.97
N ASN A 86 -1.87 -22.59 -2.56
CA ASN A 86 -2.02 -21.58 -1.49
C ASN A 86 -2.71 -20.28 -1.94
N LEU A 87 -3.02 -20.12 -3.24
CA LEU A 87 -3.80 -18.95 -3.72
C LEU A 87 -5.23 -18.90 -3.14
N GLY A 88 -5.74 -20.01 -2.60
CA GLY A 88 -7.05 -20.05 -1.91
C GLY A 88 -8.25 -19.88 -2.84
N ILE A 89 -8.10 -20.13 -4.13
CA ILE A 89 -9.14 -19.95 -5.15
C ILE A 89 -10.16 -21.08 -5.06
N LYS A 90 -11.44 -20.73 -4.97
CA LYS A 90 -12.53 -21.70 -4.88
C LYS A 90 -12.63 -22.56 -6.13
N GLY A 91 -12.49 -23.89 -5.95
CA GLY A 91 -12.55 -24.87 -7.06
C GLY A 91 -11.24 -25.03 -7.83
N PHE A 92 -10.15 -24.40 -7.38
CA PHE A 92 -8.79 -24.56 -7.88
C PHE A 92 -7.98 -25.40 -6.89
N GLY A 93 -8.25 -26.70 -6.84
CA GLY A 93 -7.53 -27.66 -6.00
C GLY A 93 -6.50 -28.47 -6.81
N GLU A 94 -5.94 -29.52 -6.19
CA GLU A 94 -4.83 -30.33 -6.74
C GLU A 94 -5.01 -30.72 -8.22
N LYS A 95 -6.18 -31.26 -8.60
CA LYS A 95 -6.44 -31.65 -10.01
C LYS A 95 -6.37 -30.48 -11.00
N SER A 96 -6.72 -29.29 -10.56
CA SER A 96 -6.65 -28.08 -11.38
C SER A 96 -5.23 -27.57 -11.47
N VAL A 97 -4.48 -27.61 -10.37
CA VAL A 97 -3.06 -27.27 -10.32
C VAL A 97 -2.25 -28.23 -11.21
N GLU A 98 -2.52 -29.54 -11.14
CA GLU A 98 -1.88 -30.54 -12.02
C GLU A 98 -2.06 -30.20 -13.50
N LYS A 99 -3.28 -29.80 -13.92
CA LYS A 99 -3.51 -29.37 -15.31
C LYS A 99 -2.67 -28.15 -15.72
N VAL A 100 -2.52 -27.18 -14.81
CA VAL A 100 -1.66 -26.01 -15.05
C VAL A 100 -0.20 -26.44 -15.18
N LEU A 101 0.28 -27.29 -14.28
CA LEU A 101 1.65 -27.78 -14.29
C LEU A 101 1.94 -28.68 -15.50
N GLU A 102 0.98 -29.51 -15.92
CA GLU A 102 1.09 -30.33 -17.14
C GLU A 102 1.14 -29.48 -18.42
N TYR A 103 0.32 -28.41 -18.47
CA TYR A 103 0.26 -27.54 -19.64
C TYR A 103 1.54 -26.73 -19.83
N PHE A 104 2.04 -26.13 -18.75
CA PHE A 104 3.23 -25.26 -18.81
C PHE A 104 4.55 -26.02 -18.63
N GLY A 105 4.55 -27.15 -17.90
CA GLY A 105 5.79 -27.80 -17.48
C GLY A 105 6.67 -26.81 -16.70
N ILE A 106 7.97 -26.85 -16.91
CA ILE A 106 8.94 -25.97 -16.26
C ILE A 106 8.70 -24.47 -16.56
N ARG A 107 8.05 -24.18 -17.69
CA ARG A 107 7.75 -22.80 -18.12
C ARG A 107 6.80 -22.08 -17.14
N ILE A 108 6.06 -22.81 -16.29
CA ILE A 108 5.25 -22.18 -15.25
C ILE A 108 6.07 -21.27 -14.33
N LEU A 109 7.33 -21.61 -14.08
CA LEU A 109 8.22 -20.79 -13.25
C LEU A 109 8.49 -19.43 -13.87
N GLU A 110 8.61 -19.37 -15.20
CA GLU A 110 8.76 -18.11 -15.95
C GLU A 110 7.46 -17.32 -15.91
N VAL A 111 6.32 -17.96 -16.17
CA VAL A 111 5.00 -17.31 -16.15
C VAL A 111 4.70 -16.66 -14.79
N LEU A 112 5.02 -17.37 -13.69
CA LEU A 112 4.82 -16.86 -12.33
C LEU A 112 5.85 -15.79 -11.95
N ARG A 113 7.09 -15.89 -12.44
CA ARG A 113 8.16 -14.94 -12.13
C ARG A 113 8.02 -13.64 -12.90
N GLU A 114 7.70 -13.74 -14.19
CA GLU A 114 7.58 -12.59 -15.10
C GLU A 114 6.17 -11.96 -15.08
N GLU A 115 5.31 -12.43 -14.17
CA GLU A 115 3.96 -11.91 -13.96
C GLU A 115 3.13 -11.85 -15.25
N ARG A 116 3.13 -12.96 -16.00
CA ARG A 116 2.35 -13.12 -17.24
C ARG A 116 1.05 -13.91 -17.01
N PRO A 117 0.11 -13.41 -16.20
CA PRO A 117 -1.09 -14.15 -15.81
C PRO A 117 -2.04 -14.39 -16.99
N GLU A 118 -1.94 -13.63 -18.08
CA GLU A 118 -2.74 -13.79 -19.29
C GLU A 118 -2.59 -15.16 -19.92
N GLU A 119 -1.40 -15.77 -19.83
CA GLU A 119 -1.13 -17.09 -20.37
C GLU A 119 -1.93 -18.20 -19.65
N ILE A 120 -2.37 -17.96 -18.42
CA ILE A 120 -3.20 -18.89 -17.65
C ILE A 120 -4.57 -19.12 -18.31
N LYS A 121 -5.07 -18.15 -19.07
CA LYS A 121 -6.35 -18.26 -19.78
C LYS A 121 -6.35 -19.36 -20.85
N ASP A 122 -5.18 -19.74 -21.35
CA ASP A 122 -5.02 -20.75 -22.40
C ASP A 122 -5.00 -22.19 -21.86
N VAL A 123 -4.89 -22.39 -20.55
CA VAL A 123 -4.85 -23.74 -19.93
C VAL A 123 -6.12 -24.53 -20.24
N PRO A 124 -6.01 -25.70 -20.92
CA PRO A 124 -7.18 -26.50 -21.27
C PRO A 124 -7.79 -27.19 -20.04
N GLY A 125 -9.10 -27.46 -20.11
CA GLY A 125 -9.80 -28.27 -19.09
C GLY A 125 -10.02 -27.58 -17.74
N LEU A 126 -9.70 -26.29 -17.59
CA LEU A 126 -10.13 -25.47 -16.49
C LEU A 126 -11.46 -24.78 -16.82
N ARG A 127 -12.34 -24.63 -15.83
CA ARG A 127 -13.57 -23.83 -15.97
C ARG A 127 -13.22 -22.37 -16.18
N LYS A 128 -14.01 -21.65 -17.00
CA LYS A 128 -13.79 -20.24 -17.28
C LYS A 128 -13.71 -19.40 -15.99
N SER A 129 -14.64 -19.61 -15.06
CA SER A 129 -14.64 -18.88 -13.77
C SER A 129 -13.38 -19.08 -12.95
N VAL A 130 -12.78 -20.29 -12.99
CA VAL A 130 -11.54 -20.60 -12.29
C VAL A 130 -10.36 -19.91 -12.99
N LYS A 131 -10.34 -19.89 -14.32
CA LYS A 131 -9.32 -19.17 -15.09
C LYS A 131 -9.36 -17.67 -14.82
N ASP A 132 -10.55 -17.08 -14.82
CA ASP A 132 -10.74 -15.65 -14.58
C ASP A 132 -10.32 -15.28 -13.15
N GLU A 133 -10.67 -16.10 -12.15
CA GLU A 133 -10.27 -15.88 -10.76
C GLU A 133 -8.77 -16.06 -10.55
N LEU A 134 -8.16 -17.09 -11.16
CA LEU A 134 -6.72 -17.32 -11.12
C LEU A 134 -5.94 -16.17 -11.79
N PHE A 135 -6.40 -15.72 -12.95
CA PHE A 135 -5.85 -14.56 -13.64
C PHE A 135 -5.89 -13.31 -12.74
N ASN A 136 -7.05 -12.98 -12.18
CA ASN A 136 -7.22 -11.80 -11.35
C ASN A 136 -6.39 -11.87 -10.05
N THR A 137 -6.27 -13.07 -9.46
CA THR A 137 -5.46 -13.27 -8.25
C THR A 137 -3.97 -13.06 -8.55
N LEU A 138 -3.45 -13.65 -9.62
CA LEU A 138 -2.04 -13.49 -9.99
C LEU A 138 -1.72 -12.05 -10.40
N LEU A 139 -2.61 -11.41 -11.16
CA LEU A 139 -2.47 -9.99 -11.51
C LEU A 139 -2.45 -9.11 -10.26
N GLY A 140 -3.35 -9.37 -9.31
CA GLY A 140 -3.42 -8.62 -8.06
C GLY A 140 -2.17 -8.79 -7.20
N GLU A 141 -1.58 -10.00 -7.17
CA GLU A 141 -0.32 -10.23 -6.45
C GLU A 141 0.85 -9.48 -7.08
N GLY A 142 0.92 -9.40 -8.42
CA GLY A 142 1.92 -8.59 -9.11
C GLY A 142 1.82 -7.11 -8.75
N ILE A 143 0.62 -6.54 -8.86
CA ILE A 143 0.40 -5.12 -8.52
C ILE A 143 0.70 -4.82 -7.05
N LEU A 144 0.38 -5.74 -6.14
CA LEU A 144 0.74 -5.57 -4.72
C LEU A 144 2.25 -5.62 -4.51
N SER A 145 2.96 -6.48 -5.25
CA SER A 145 4.43 -6.51 -5.25
C SER A 145 5.01 -5.19 -5.74
N ASP A 146 4.50 -4.67 -6.86
CA ASP A 146 4.91 -3.37 -7.41
C ASP A 146 4.67 -2.22 -6.43
N LEU A 147 3.50 -2.19 -5.79
CA LEU A 147 3.17 -1.19 -4.79
C LEU A 147 4.09 -1.26 -3.56
N ASN A 148 4.38 -2.47 -3.08
CA ASN A 148 5.31 -2.65 -1.97
C ASN A 148 6.69 -2.11 -2.34
N HIS A 149 7.20 -2.48 -3.51
CA HIS A 149 8.49 -2.02 -4.00
C HIS A 149 8.50 -0.49 -4.21
N PHE A 150 7.43 0.07 -4.76
CA PHE A 150 7.26 1.51 -4.93
C PHE A 150 7.34 2.24 -3.59
N PHE A 151 6.55 1.83 -2.59
CA PHE A 151 6.59 2.46 -1.27
C PHE A 151 7.95 2.32 -0.59
N GLU A 152 8.58 1.14 -0.66
CA GLU A 152 9.90 0.89 -0.07
C GLU A 152 10.99 1.75 -0.73
N SER A 153 10.98 1.89 -2.05
CA SER A 153 11.94 2.73 -2.78
C SER A 153 11.86 4.21 -2.40
N HIS A 154 10.68 4.65 -1.94
CA HIS A 154 10.44 5.99 -1.42
C HIS A 154 10.48 6.07 0.11
N HIS A 155 10.94 5.03 0.81
CA HIS A 155 11.03 4.95 2.27
C HIS A 155 9.68 5.08 2.99
N ILE A 156 8.60 4.69 2.33
CA ILE A 156 7.23 4.65 2.85
C ILE A 156 6.88 3.22 3.26
N SER A 157 6.10 3.06 4.33
CA SER A 157 5.64 1.73 4.77
C SER A 157 4.68 1.11 3.76
N SER A 158 4.90 -0.15 3.39
CA SER A 158 4.04 -0.92 2.49
C SER A 158 2.69 -1.34 3.11
N LYS A 159 2.43 -1.00 4.37
CA LYS A 159 1.15 -1.33 5.06
C LYS A 159 -0.11 -0.83 4.32
N TRP A 160 0.02 0.20 3.50
CA TRP A 160 -1.09 0.77 2.74
C TRP A 160 -1.30 0.14 1.35
N SER A 161 -0.38 -0.70 0.89
CA SER A 161 -0.43 -1.28 -0.47
C SER A 161 -1.77 -1.96 -0.75
N ARG A 162 -2.27 -2.75 0.18
CA ARG A 162 -3.54 -3.47 -0.01
C ARG A 162 -4.75 -2.53 -0.08
N ILE A 163 -4.83 -1.51 0.77
CA ILE A 163 -5.94 -0.58 0.74
C ILE A 163 -5.89 0.25 -0.55
N VAL A 164 -4.71 0.68 -0.97
CA VAL A 164 -4.50 1.39 -2.24
C VAL A 164 -4.92 0.53 -3.43
N TYR A 165 -4.49 -0.74 -3.48
CA TYR A 165 -4.92 -1.69 -4.50
C TYR A 165 -6.43 -1.90 -4.51
N THR A 166 -7.07 -1.95 -3.35
CA THR A 166 -8.53 -2.11 -3.25
C THR A 166 -9.28 -0.95 -3.89
N TYR A 167 -8.76 0.28 -3.78
CA TYR A 167 -9.40 1.48 -4.35
C TYR A 167 -9.05 1.72 -5.82
N TYR A 168 -7.80 1.52 -6.22
CA TYR A 168 -7.29 1.93 -7.54
C TYR A 168 -6.98 0.76 -8.47
N GLY A 169 -6.98 -0.48 -7.96
CA GLY A 169 -6.74 -1.70 -8.75
C GLY A 169 -5.42 -1.64 -9.51
N VAL A 170 -5.48 -1.95 -10.80
CA VAL A 170 -4.33 -1.98 -11.71
C VAL A 170 -3.67 -0.61 -11.93
N GLN A 171 -4.36 0.47 -11.60
CA GLN A 171 -3.85 1.84 -11.79
C GLN A 171 -3.17 2.40 -10.53
N SER A 172 -3.04 1.60 -9.48
CA SER A 172 -2.58 2.05 -8.17
C SER A 172 -1.28 2.85 -8.19
N VAL A 173 -0.24 2.34 -8.84
CA VAL A 173 1.06 3.03 -8.93
C VAL A 173 0.92 4.32 -9.72
N ALA A 174 0.31 4.26 -10.91
CA ALA A 174 0.14 5.43 -11.79
C ALA A 174 -0.66 6.57 -11.11
N VAL A 175 -1.72 6.24 -10.34
CA VAL A 175 -2.50 7.23 -9.60
C VAL A 175 -1.68 7.90 -8.51
N ILE A 176 -0.84 7.14 -7.80
CA ILE A 176 0.02 7.71 -6.75
C ILE A 176 1.16 8.54 -7.35
N GLU A 177 1.76 8.09 -8.46
CA GLU A 177 2.79 8.86 -9.16
C GLU A 177 2.27 10.18 -9.70
N ASP A 178 1.03 10.20 -10.20
CA ASP A 178 0.38 11.43 -10.66
C ASP A 178 0.04 12.37 -9.48
N ASN A 179 -0.56 11.83 -8.41
CA ASN A 179 -0.92 12.62 -7.24
C ASN A 179 -0.84 11.78 -5.94
N PRO A 180 0.28 11.82 -5.20
CA PRO A 180 0.47 11.07 -3.97
C PRO A 180 -0.48 11.45 -2.84
N TYR A 181 -1.06 12.66 -2.86
CA TYR A 181 -2.04 13.08 -1.86
C TYR A 181 -3.37 12.34 -1.93
N THR A 182 -3.62 11.61 -3.02
CA THR A 182 -4.77 10.67 -3.10
C THR A 182 -4.72 9.62 -1.98
N LEU A 183 -3.54 9.31 -1.46
CA LEU A 183 -3.36 8.43 -0.31
C LEU A 183 -4.06 8.93 0.96
N LEU A 184 -4.14 10.25 1.17
CA LEU A 184 -4.82 10.85 2.33
C LEU A 184 -6.34 10.57 2.35
N ARG A 185 -6.90 10.20 1.20
CA ARG A 185 -8.33 9.86 1.06
C ARG A 185 -8.63 8.40 1.34
N VAL A 186 -7.68 7.52 1.02
CA VAL A 186 -7.88 6.06 1.10
C VAL A 186 -7.19 5.43 2.31
N ALA A 187 -6.16 6.04 2.86
CA ALA A 187 -5.40 5.57 4.02
C ALA A 187 -5.68 6.47 5.24
N PRO A 188 -6.69 6.14 6.07
CA PRO A 188 -7.20 7.03 7.11
C PRO A 188 -6.20 7.34 8.23
N ASP A 189 -5.16 6.52 8.39
CA ASP A 189 -4.08 6.70 9.37
C ASP A 189 -2.80 7.30 8.76
N MET A 190 -2.84 7.73 7.50
CA MET A 190 -1.72 8.41 6.86
C MET A 190 -1.67 9.87 7.29
N LEU A 191 -0.49 10.30 7.72
CA LEU A 191 -0.24 11.69 8.07
C LEU A 191 0.08 12.50 6.81
N PHE A 192 -0.29 13.77 6.80
CA PHE A 192 0.01 14.68 5.68
C PHE A 192 1.50 14.66 5.33
N GLY A 193 2.40 14.80 6.32
CA GLY A 193 3.84 14.81 6.08
C GLY A 193 4.37 13.54 5.41
N THR A 194 3.72 12.38 5.60
CA THR A 194 4.11 11.14 4.90
C THR A 194 3.78 11.22 3.40
N ALA A 195 2.60 11.73 3.05
CA ALA A 195 2.22 11.93 1.66
C ALA A 195 3.05 13.06 1.01
N ASP A 196 3.36 14.11 1.76
CA ASP A 196 4.17 15.23 1.32
C ASP A 196 5.62 14.83 1.04
N THR A 197 6.22 13.97 1.91
CA THR A 197 7.55 13.39 1.64
C THR A 197 7.55 12.56 0.35
N LEU A 198 6.51 11.77 0.10
CA LEU A 198 6.37 11.03 -1.16
C LEU A 198 6.24 11.99 -2.35
N ALA A 199 5.46 13.05 -2.20
CA ALA A 199 5.27 14.08 -3.20
C ALA A 199 6.61 14.76 -3.58
N GLU A 200 7.43 15.10 -2.58
CA GLU A 200 8.78 15.66 -2.80
C GLU A 200 9.67 14.69 -3.61
N HIS A 201 9.67 13.40 -3.27
CA HIS A 201 10.42 12.39 -4.02
C HIS A 201 9.95 12.24 -5.48
N LEU A 202 8.69 12.56 -5.74
CA LEU A 202 8.09 12.55 -7.09
C LEU A 202 8.20 13.91 -7.79
N GLY A 203 8.89 14.90 -7.18
CA GLY A 203 9.14 16.22 -7.77
C GLY A 203 7.97 17.21 -7.62
N ILE A 204 6.99 16.90 -6.76
CA ILE A 204 5.87 17.79 -6.42
C ILE A 204 6.27 18.61 -5.19
N THR A 205 6.65 19.87 -5.40
CA THR A 205 7.23 20.73 -4.36
C THR A 205 6.71 22.17 -4.43
N GLY A 206 6.98 22.97 -3.42
CA GLY A 206 6.65 24.40 -3.39
C GLY A 206 5.14 24.66 -3.51
N SER A 207 4.79 25.50 -4.47
CA SER A 207 3.41 25.92 -4.77
C SER A 207 2.70 25.06 -5.82
N ASP A 208 3.12 23.79 -6.02
CA ASP A 208 2.38 22.88 -6.89
C ASP A 208 0.90 22.79 -6.45
N THR A 209 -0.01 22.97 -7.40
CA THR A 209 -1.46 23.04 -7.13
C THR A 209 -1.97 21.81 -6.37
N ARG A 210 -1.48 20.61 -6.69
CA ARG A 210 -1.86 19.36 -5.99
C ARG A 210 -1.49 19.41 -4.51
N ARG A 211 -0.34 20.02 -4.20
CA ARG A 211 0.17 20.20 -2.83
C ARG A 211 -0.68 21.20 -2.06
N LEU A 212 -0.97 22.34 -2.66
CA LEU A 212 -1.82 23.39 -2.08
C LEU A 212 -3.25 22.89 -1.83
N GLU A 213 -3.85 22.20 -2.81
CA GLU A 213 -5.18 21.58 -2.68
C GLU A 213 -5.24 20.55 -1.54
N ALA A 214 -4.24 19.69 -1.46
CA ALA A 214 -4.17 18.66 -0.43
C ALA A 214 -3.97 19.26 0.98
N GLY A 215 -3.14 20.30 1.11
CA GLY A 215 -2.95 21.02 2.36
C GLY A 215 -4.23 21.72 2.82
N LEU A 216 -4.93 22.37 1.91
CA LEU A 216 -6.22 22.99 2.17
C LEU A 216 -7.27 21.95 2.63
N GLU A 217 -7.43 20.87 1.88
CA GLU A 217 -8.37 19.79 2.24
C GLU A 217 -8.03 19.20 3.62
N TRP A 218 -6.75 19.00 3.92
CA TRP A 218 -6.29 18.49 5.21
C TRP A 218 -6.66 19.41 6.37
N ILE A 219 -6.46 20.73 6.22
CA ILE A 219 -6.80 21.72 7.23
C ILE A 219 -8.31 21.79 7.44
N LEU A 220 -9.09 21.88 6.35
CA LEU A 220 -10.54 21.98 6.44
C LEU A 220 -11.15 20.73 7.09
N ARG A 221 -10.67 19.52 6.76
CA ARG A 221 -11.09 18.28 7.44
C ARG A 221 -10.76 18.28 8.95
N SER A 222 -9.60 18.82 9.31
CA SER A 222 -9.23 18.92 10.74
C SER A 222 -10.13 19.84 11.52
N LEU A 223 -10.63 20.90 10.89
CA LEU A 223 -11.58 21.86 11.47
C LEU A 223 -12.98 21.26 11.64
N ASP A 224 -13.44 20.54 10.64
CA ASP A 224 -14.74 19.84 10.71
C ASP A 224 -14.78 18.86 11.88
N ASN A 225 -13.69 18.11 12.10
CA ASN A 225 -13.54 17.22 13.26
C ASN A 225 -13.55 17.96 14.62
N GLN A 226 -13.27 19.26 14.65
CA GLN A 226 -13.33 20.12 15.83
C GLN A 226 -14.67 20.87 15.95
N GLY A 227 -15.59 20.69 15.02
CA GLY A 227 -16.90 21.33 14.96
C GLY A 227 -16.87 22.76 14.40
N HIS A 228 -15.82 23.15 13.68
CA HIS A 228 -15.71 24.43 12.99
C HIS A 228 -16.12 24.28 11.54
N THR A 229 -17.00 25.13 11.04
CA THR A 229 -17.46 25.13 9.64
C THR A 229 -16.84 26.24 8.78
N CYS A 230 -16.14 27.17 9.39
CA CYS A 230 -15.46 28.28 8.73
C CYS A 230 -14.21 28.72 9.49
N LEU A 231 -13.33 29.44 8.83
CA LEU A 231 -12.10 29.99 9.40
C LEU A 231 -11.83 31.39 8.81
N PRO A 232 -11.34 32.37 9.62
CA PRO A 232 -10.79 33.61 9.06
C PRO A 232 -9.69 33.34 8.02
N VAL A 233 -9.73 34.07 6.90
CA VAL A 233 -8.79 33.84 5.80
C VAL A 233 -7.32 33.93 6.24
N ASP A 234 -6.99 34.90 7.09
CA ASP A 234 -5.61 35.07 7.60
C ASP A 234 -5.16 33.86 8.42
N GLN A 235 -6.08 33.25 9.20
CA GLN A 235 -5.77 32.02 9.94
C GLN A 235 -5.64 30.81 9.04
N LEU A 236 -6.40 30.75 7.93
CA LEU A 236 -6.28 29.69 6.94
C LEU A 236 -4.93 29.77 6.24
N ILE A 237 -4.53 30.97 5.80
CA ILE A 237 -3.21 31.23 5.19
C ILE A 237 -2.09 30.86 6.15
N GLY A 238 -2.15 31.31 7.41
CA GLY A 238 -1.13 30.99 8.41
C GLY A 238 -1.01 29.49 8.67
N ARG A 239 -2.13 28.75 8.75
CA ARG A 239 -2.08 27.29 8.92
C ARG A 239 -1.55 26.56 7.69
N LEU A 240 -1.82 27.05 6.49
CA LEU A 240 -1.25 26.51 5.25
C LEU A 240 0.25 26.76 5.18
N ASP A 241 0.72 27.95 5.54
CA ASP A 241 2.13 28.26 5.63
C ASP A 241 2.85 27.38 6.65
N ASP A 242 2.30 27.23 7.86
CA ASP A 242 2.82 26.32 8.89
C ASP A 242 2.92 24.86 8.40
N LEU A 243 1.92 24.41 7.64
CA LEU A 243 1.85 23.03 7.13
C LEU A 243 2.79 22.79 5.95
N LEU A 244 2.79 23.73 4.99
CA LEU A 244 3.43 23.56 3.68
C LEU A 244 4.79 24.25 3.60
N GLN A 245 5.06 25.24 4.45
CA GLN A 245 6.27 26.10 4.39
C GLN A 245 6.51 26.63 2.97
N THR A 246 5.45 27.15 2.36
CA THR A 246 5.41 27.69 1.01
C THR A 246 5.19 29.21 1.08
N ASP A 247 5.57 29.94 0.04
CA ASP A 247 5.40 31.39 -0.02
C ASP A 247 3.94 31.81 0.26
N VAL A 248 3.77 32.74 1.20
CA VAL A 248 2.45 33.22 1.63
C VAL A 248 1.67 33.87 0.48
N ASP A 249 2.36 34.56 -0.44
CA ASP A 249 1.73 35.19 -1.61
C ASP A 249 1.17 34.09 -2.57
N ASP A 250 1.88 32.98 -2.74
CA ASP A 250 1.42 31.84 -3.54
C ASP A 250 0.16 31.20 -2.92
N ILE A 251 0.15 31.07 -1.59
CA ILE A 251 -1.02 30.54 -0.86
C ILE A 251 -2.21 31.49 -1.00
N ALA A 252 -2.00 32.80 -0.86
CA ALA A 252 -3.05 33.80 -0.98
C ALA A 252 -3.65 33.81 -2.39
N ASN A 253 -2.82 33.83 -3.43
CA ASN A 253 -3.22 33.74 -4.82
C ASN A 253 -4.02 32.47 -5.14
N PHE A 254 -3.58 31.34 -4.55
CA PHE A 254 -4.28 30.07 -4.69
C PHE A 254 -5.71 30.13 -4.08
N ILE A 255 -5.85 30.65 -2.85
CA ILE A 255 -7.15 30.81 -2.18
C ILE A 255 -8.06 31.75 -3.00
N GLU A 256 -7.52 32.88 -3.49
CA GLU A 256 -8.28 33.81 -4.33
C GLU A 256 -8.79 33.15 -5.61
N SER A 257 -7.94 32.35 -6.26
CA SER A 257 -8.34 31.60 -7.47
C SER A 257 -9.47 30.62 -7.20
N LEU A 258 -9.49 29.95 -6.04
CA LEU A 258 -10.56 29.03 -5.66
C LEU A 258 -11.88 29.75 -5.33
N LEU A 259 -11.79 30.95 -4.75
CA LEU A 259 -12.97 31.80 -4.54
C LEU A 259 -13.58 32.27 -5.86
N GLU A 260 -12.75 32.70 -6.81
CA GLU A 260 -13.19 33.10 -8.15
C GLU A 260 -13.85 31.95 -8.92
N GLN A 261 -13.34 30.73 -8.77
CA GLN A 261 -13.87 29.52 -9.37
C GLN A 261 -15.15 28.99 -8.67
N GLY A 262 -15.47 29.52 -7.48
CA GLY A 262 -16.58 29.04 -6.66
C GLY A 262 -16.34 27.67 -6.01
N ALA A 263 -15.09 27.26 -5.91
CA ALA A 263 -14.66 26.03 -5.20
C ALA A 263 -14.58 26.27 -3.68
N LEU A 264 -14.37 27.52 -3.27
CA LEU A 264 -14.49 27.99 -1.89
C LEU A 264 -15.54 29.10 -1.83
N TYR A 265 -16.15 29.26 -0.67
CA TYR A 265 -17.09 30.34 -0.40
C TYR A 265 -16.54 31.21 0.72
N SER A 266 -16.93 32.49 0.71
CA SER A 266 -16.54 33.44 1.72
C SER A 266 -17.71 34.31 2.18
N THR A 267 -17.63 34.80 3.42
CA THR A 267 -18.56 35.76 3.99
C THR A 267 -17.85 36.70 4.93
N TYR A 268 -18.32 37.93 5.04
CA TYR A 268 -17.84 38.90 6.04
C TYR A 268 -18.67 38.81 7.32
N TYR A 269 -17.99 38.75 8.44
CA TYR A 269 -18.58 38.91 9.76
C TYR A 269 -17.65 39.83 10.60
N GLU A 270 -18.19 40.93 11.11
CA GLU A 270 -17.43 41.94 11.88
C GLU A 270 -16.12 42.39 11.19
N ASP A 271 -16.21 42.71 9.91
CA ASP A 271 -15.09 43.11 9.02
C ASP A 271 -14.00 42.03 8.80
N ILE A 272 -14.21 40.80 9.25
CA ILE A 272 -13.34 39.66 9.04
C ILE A 272 -13.89 38.80 7.89
N LEU A 273 -13.05 38.43 6.93
CA LEU A 273 -13.41 37.50 5.85
C LEU A 273 -13.25 36.06 6.35
N TYR A 274 -14.33 35.31 6.36
CA TYR A 274 -14.37 33.89 6.67
C TYR A 274 -14.48 33.06 5.40
N ILE A 275 -13.75 31.94 5.36
CA ILE A 275 -13.74 30.94 4.28
C ILE A 275 -14.44 29.67 4.78
N TYR A 276 -15.25 29.04 3.90
CA TYR A 276 -15.95 27.76 4.15
C TYR A 276 -16.18 26.96 2.86
#